data_b66176daf71f4138a25fb542df4fd817
#
_entry.id   b66176daf71f4138a25fb542df4fd817
#
_cell.length_a   1.000
_cell.length_b   1.000
_cell.length_c   1.000
_cell.angle_alpha   90.00
_cell.angle_beta   90.00
_cell.angle_gamma   90.00
#
_symmetry.space_group_name_H-M   'P 1'
#
loop_
_entity.id
_entity.type
_entity.pdbx_description
1 polymer ?
#
loop_
_entity_poly.entity_id
_entity_poly.type
_entity_poly.pdbx_seq_one_letter_code
_entity_poly.pdbx_strand_id
1 'polypeptide(L)'
;MLGYVTDSAMPGGFVRRQLPEPEAGSHDVVIEVRAYAVNRGELQLLRRRIDGWTPGQDGAGVTAVAAADGSGPPVGTRVVFLANGGSWSQRVAVPTHRVAPIPDDVSFAQAAALPVAGLTALRALRSGGSVLGRQVLITGASGGVGHFAAQLAHAAGARVTALVSGPHRIDAVRELGINSVP
;
A
#
# COMPACT_ATOMS: atom_id res chain seq x y z
N MET A 1 9.98 1.38 20.61
CA MET A 1 8.73 1.82 19.94
C MET A 1 7.63 0.77 20.04
N LEU A 2 6.35 1.13 19.81
CA LEU A 2 5.26 0.16 19.72
C LEU A 2 5.07 -0.36 18.30
N GLY A 3 4.72 -1.63 18.15
CA GLY A 3 4.38 -2.25 16.86
C GLY A 3 3.63 -3.57 17.03
N TYR A 4 3.19 -4.13 15.93
CA TYR A 4 2.58 -5.45 15.88
C TYR A 4 3.57 -6.49 15.40
N VAL A 5 3.57 -7.66 16.00
CA VAL A 5 4.36 -8.82 15.59
C VAL A 5 3.46 -10.03 15.43
N THR A 6 3.85 -10.94 14.56
CA THR A 6 3.21 -12.25 14.42
C THR A 6 3.33 -13.03 15.73
N ASP A 7 2.26 -13.70 16.12
CA ASP A 7 2.20 -14.58 17.29
C ASP A 7 1.13 -15.65 17.02
N SER A 8 1.58 -16.87 16.75
CA SER A 8 0.71 -18.02 16.40
C SER A 8 -0.22 -18.45 17.52
N ALA A 9 0.09 -18.08 18.76
CA ALA A 9 -0.77 -18.36 19.92
C ALA A 9 -1.97 -17.41 20.02
N MET A 10 -1.94 -16.28 19.29
CA MET A 10 -3.03 -15.30 19.30
C MET A 10 -4.11 -15.61 18.25
N PRO A 11 -5.41 -15.42 18.56
CA PRO A 11 -6.51 -15.70 17.64
C PRO A 11 -6.41 -14.97 16.30
N GLY A 12 -5.84 -13.76 16.29
CA GLY A 12 -5.60 -12.96 15.07
C GLY A 12 -4.27 -13.27 14.37
N GLY A 13 -3.41 -14.09 14.95
CA GLY A 13 -2.07 -14.37 14.44
C GLY A 13 -1.06 -13.24 14.68
N PHE A 14 -1.39 -12.22 15.48
CA PHE A 14 -0.50 -11.11 15.82
C PHE A 14 -0.85 -10.47 17.17
N VAL A 15 0.12 -9.77 17.75
CA VAL A 15 -0.02 -9.07 19.04
C VAL A 15 0.78 -7.76 19.02
N ARG A 16 0.32 -6.76 19.77
CA ARG A 16 1.06 -5.51 19.95
C ARG A 16 2.13 -5.68 21.03
N ARG A 17 3.37 -5.33 20.71
CA ARG A 17 4.52 -5.41 21.63
C ARG A 17 5.39 -4.16 21.55
N GLN A 18 6.23 -4.00 22.58
CA GLN A 18 7.36 -3.07 22.56
C GLN A 18 8.45 -3.66 21.68
N LEU A 19 8.92 -2.87 20.71
CA LEU A 19 9.95 -3.25 19.76
C LEU A 19 11.19 -2.35 19.92
N PRO A 20 12.38 -2.81 19.52
CA PRO A 20 13.54 -1.94 19.37
C PRO A 20 13.29 -0.88 18.29
N GLU A 21 14.09 0.16 18.24
CA GLU A 21 14.12 1.07 17.11
C GLU A 21 14.60 0.33 15.85
N PRO A 22 14.11 0.70 14.65
CA PRO A 22 14.51 0.03 13.42
C PRO A 22 15.98 0.30 13.10
N GLU A 23 16.71 -0.74 12.73
CA GLU A 23 18.08 -0.61 12.22
C GLU A 23 18.01 -0.13 10.76
N ALA A 24 18.63 1.02 10.49
CA ALA A 24 18.69 1.60 9.15
C ALA A 24 20.07 1.40 8.54
N GLY A 25 20.13 0.90 7.31
CA GLY A 25 21.36 0.90 6.50
C GLY A 25 21.68 2.31 6.00
N SER A 26 22.84 2.47 5.34
CA SER A 26 23.30 3.77 4.84
C SER A 26 22.37 4.42 3.81
N HIS A 27 21.63 3.61 3.06
CA HIS A 27 20.67 4.02 2.03
C HIS A 27 19.21 4.02 2.52
N ASP A 28 18.98 3.87 3.82
CA ASP A 28 17.64 3.80 4.38
C ASP A 28 17.28 5.10 5.12
N VAL A 29 16.05 5.55 4.96
CA VAL A 29 15.45 6.55 5.84
C VAL A 29 14.65 5.87 6.93
N VAL A 30 14.61 6.45 8.13
CA VAL A 30 13.66 6.04 9.17
C VAL A 30 12.43 6.93 9.06
N ILE A 31 11.27 6.30 8.92
CA ILE A 31 9.98 6.99 8.78
C ILE A 31 9.18 6.81 10.07
N GLU A 32 8.69 7.91 10.63
CA GLU A 32 7.66 7.91 11.65
C GLU A 32 6.31 7.67 10.97
N VAL A 33 5.73 6.49 11.17
CA VAL A 33 4.52 6.04 10.48
C VAL A 33 3.30 6.77 11.03
N ARG A 34 2.52 7.38 10.15
CA ARG A 34 1.26 8.08 10.47
C ARG A 34 0.04 7.29 10.02
N ALA A 35 0.19 6.49 8.96
CA ALA A 35 -0.82 5.58 8.47
C ALA A 35 -0.16 4.40 7.76
N TYR A 36 -0.78 3.23 7.83
CA TYR A 36 -0.41 2.05 7.03
C TYR A 36 -1.66 1.40 6.46
N ALA A 37 -1.52 0.68 5.35
CA ALA A 37 -2.61 -0.11 4.80
C ALA A 37 -2.57 -1.55 5.33
N VAL A 38 -3.72 -2.21 5.29
CA VAL A 38 -3.85 -3.65 5.57
C VAL A 38 -4.27 -4.33 4.28
N ASN A 39 -3.35 -5.07 3.68
CA ASN A 39 -3.57 -5.76 2.43
C ASN A 39 -3.99 -7.21 2.65
N ARG A 40 -4.84 -7.76 1.78
CA ARG A 40 -5.29 -9.16 1.87
C ARG A 40 -4.13 -10.16 1.89
N GLY A 41 -3.05 -9.87 1.15
CA GLY A 41 -1.84 -10.69 1.12
C GLY A 41 -1.14 -10.77 2.47
N GLU A 42 -1.13 -9.67 3.23
CA GLU A 42 -0.54 -9.62 4.57
C GLU A 42 -1.27 -10.53 5.55
N LEU A 43 -2.61 -10.58 5.49
CA LEU A 43 -3.41 -11.49 6.32
C LEU A 43 -3.08 -12.97 6.07
N GLN A 44 -2.67 -13.32 4.84
CA GLN A 44 -2.17 -14.66 4.54
C GLN A 44 -0.75 -14.87 5.06
N LEU A 45 0.09 -13.84 5.01
CA LEU A 45 1.46 -13.88 5.53
C LEU A 45 1.50 -14.05 7.06
N LEU A 46 0.56 -13.46 7.80
CA LEU A 46 0.46 -13.65 9.26
C LEU A 46 0.42 -15.12 9.67
N ARG A 47 -0.21 -15.98 8.85
CA ARG A 47 -0.34 -17.41 9.11
C ARG A 47 0.88 -18.24 8.68
N ARG A 48 1.81 -17.66 7.91
CA ARG A 48 2.94 -18.36 7.29
C ARG A 48 4.30 -17.89 7.81
N ARG A 49 4.33 -16.76 8.50
CA ARG A 49 5.56 -16.20 9.06
C ARG A 49 5.83 -16.77 10.45
N ILE A 50 7.12 -16.82 10.77
CA ILE A 50 7.55 -17.15 12.14
C ILE A 50 7.09 -16.08 13.10
N ASP A 51 6.89 -16.45 14.37
CA ASP A 51 6.54 -15.52 15.43
C ASP A 51 7.63 -14.44 15.61
N GLY A 52 7.18 -13.24 15.96
CA GLY A 52 8.06 -12.08 16.13
C GLY A 52 8.31 -11.27 14.86
N TRP A 53 7.83 -11.68 13.67
CA TRP A 53 7.92 -10.86 12.46
C TRP A 53 6.96 -9.66 12.52
N THR A 54 7.43 -8.46 12.18
CA THR A 54 6.62 -7.25 12.11
C THR A 54 5.97 -7.13 10.72
N PRO A 55 4.64 -7.20 10.61
CA PRO A 55 3.94 -7.08 9.34
C PRO A 55 3.89 -5.65 8.80
N GLY A 56 3.28 -5.50 7.62
CA GLY A 56 3.04 -4.21 6.97
C GLY A 56 4.00 -3.93 5.83
N GLN A 57 3.45 -3.82 4.62
CA GLN A 57 4.24 -3.61 3.39
C GLN A 57 4.20 -2.17 2.91
N ASP A 58 3.18 -1.41 3.24
CA ASP A 58 3.03 -0.02 2.80
C ASP A 58 2.49 0.89 3.89
N GLY A 59 2.77 2.15 3.71
CA GLY A 59 2.34 3.19 4.63
C GLY A 59 2.75 4.57 4.19
N ALA A 60 2.43 5.53 5.03
CA ALA A 60 2.81 6.93 4.86
C ALA A 60 3.16 7.54 6.21
N GLY A 61 4.04 8.51 6.20
CA GLY A 61 4.51 9.14 7.42
C GLY A 61 5.43 10.32 7.16
N VAL A 62 6.31 10.57 8.11
CA VAL A 62 7.28 11.67 8.04
C VAL A 62 8.69 11.09 8.20
N THR A 63 9.63 11.51 7.37
CA THR A 63 11.04 11.17 7.52
C THR A 63 11.55 11.67 8.87
N ALA A 64 11.88 10.75 9.77
CA ALA A 64 12.41 11.05 11.10
C ALA A 64 13.94 11.07 11.12
N VAL A 65 14.60 10.19 10.30
CA VAL A 65 16.05 10.15 10.12
C VAL A 65 16.34 10.06 8.62
N ALA A 66 17.19 10.93 8.11
CA ALA A 66 17.63 10.90 6.72
C ALA A 66 18.63 9.76 6.50
N ALA A 67 18.76 9.29 5.25
CA ALA A 67 19.77 8.29 4.89
C ALA A 67 21.18 8.84 5.09
N ALA A 68 22.08 8.01 5.61
CA ALA A 68 23.46 8.42 5.96
C ALA A 68 24.29 8.78 4.71
N ASP A 69 23.94 8.25 3.55
CA ASP A 69 24.60 8.56 2.27
C ASP A 69 24.07 9.86 1.61
N GLY A 70 23.14 10.57 2.25
CA GLY A 70 22.54 11.79 1.73
C GLY A 70 21.48 11.57 0.64
N SER A 71 21.13 10.32 0.32
CA SER A 71 20.08 10.02 -0.64
C SER A 71 18.66 10.18 -0.05
N GLY A 72 17.66 10.30 -0.92
CA GLY A 72 16.23 10.31 -0.53
C GLY A 72 15.76 11.61 0.13
N PRO A 73 14.56 11.57 0.73
CA PRO A 73 13.93 12.75 1.30
C PRO A 73 14.55 13.17 2.63
N PRO A 74 14.77 14.49 2.85
CA PRO A 74 15.28 15.01 4.12
C PRO A 74 14.29 14.82 5.28
N VAL A 75 14.81 14.98 6.52
CA VAL A 75 14.00 14.96 7.75
C VAL A 75 12.84 15.96 7.66
N GLY A 76 11.67 15.59 8.16
CA GLY A 76 10.46 16.39 8.12
C GLY A 76 9.62 16.23 6.85
N THR A 77 10.14 15.56 5.80
CA THR A 77 9.38 15.35 4.56
C THR A 77 8.23 14.37 4.78
N ARG A 78 7.05 14.72 4.32
CA ARG A 78 5.88 13.83 4.24
C ARG A 78 6.09 12.82 3.12
N VAL A 79 5.98 11.55 3.41
CA VAL A 79 6.34 10.49 2.46
C VAL A 79 5.35 9.33 2.46
N VAL A 80 5.23 8.69 1.31
CA VAL A 80 4.64 7.37 1.12
C VAL A 80 5.76 6.35 0.84
N PHE A 81 5.58 5.12 1.26
CA PHE A 81 6.64 4.11 1.13
C PHE A 81 6.10 2.69 0.90
N LEU A 82 6.97 1.84 0.32
CA LEU A 82 6.76 0.41 0.17
C LEU A 82 7.89 -0.35 0.86
N ALA A 83 7.57 -1.10 1.91
CA ALA A 83 8.51 -1.89 2.70
C ALA A 83 8.36 -3.41 2.45
N ASN A 84 9.30 -4.21 2.91
CA ASN A 84 9.20 -5.67 2.91
C ASN A 84 8.54 -6.23 4.19
N GLY A 85 8.15 -5.36 5.10
CA GLY A 85 7.59 -5.59 6.42
C GLY A 85 7.83 -4.37 7.30
N GLY A 86 7.27 -4.34 8.50
CA GLY A 86 7.58 -3.33 9.49
C GLY A 86 6.66 -2.11 9.52
N SER A 87 5.77 -1.89 8.54
CA SER A 87 4.93 -0.69 8.55
C SER A 87 3.85 -0.69 9.66
N TRP A 88 3.53 -1.85 10.25
CA TRP A 88 2.60 -1.92 11.39
C TRP A 88 3.31 -1.60 12.72
N SER A 89 4.16 -0.62 12.71
CA SER A 89 4.89 -0.09 13.87
C SER A 89 4.97 1.43 13.81
N GLN A 90 5.40 2.04 14.92
CA GLN A 90 5.55 3.49 14.99
C GLN A 90 6.65 4.05 14.06
N ARG A 91 7.68 3.25 13.81
CA ARG A 91 8.80 3.62 12.91
C ARG A 91 9.23 2.44 12.08
N VAL A 92 9.70 2.72 10.87
CA VAL A 92 10.21 1.72 9.93
C VAL A 92 11.41 2.28 9.17
N ALA A 93 12.44 1.47 8.96
CA ALA A 93 13.54 1.78 8.05
C ALA A 93 13.18 1.33 6.64
N VAL A 94 13.32 2.21 5.66
CA VAL A 94 12.94 1.95 4.27
C VAL A 94 14.01 2.46 3.32
N PRO A 95 14.45 1.64 2.34
CA PRO A 95 15.38 2.07 1.30
C PRO A 95 14.85 3.29 0.53
N THR A 96 15.69 4.28 0.30
CA THR A 96 15.30 5.57 -0.31
C THR A 96 14.63 5.44 -1.66
N HIS A 97 15.01 4.43 -2.47
CA HIS A 97 14.38 4.15 -3.77
C HIS A 97 12.94 3.59 -3.67
N ARG A 98 12.44 3.32 -2.47
CA ARG A 98 11.07 2.86 -2.18
C ARG A 98 10.24 3.91 -1.44
N VAL A 99 10.72 5.13 -1.40
CA VAL A 99 10.08 6.26 -0.72
C VAL A 99 9.83 7.38 -1.71
N ALA A 100 8.67 8.02 -1.63
CA ALA A 100 8.35 9.18 -2.44
C ALA A 100 7.68 10.27 -1.58
N PRO A 101 7.98 11.55 -1.80
CA PRO A 101 7.23 12.64 -1.19
C PRO A 101 5.75 12.60 -1.59
N ILE A 102 4.88 13.03 -0.69
CA ILE A 102 3.44 13.18 -0.97
C ILE A 102 3.06 14.65 -0.99
N PRO A 103 2.15 15.08 -1.90
CA PRO A 103 1.62 16.45 -1.94
C PRO A 103 0.94 16.85 -0.63
N ASP A 104 0.89 18.15 -0.35
CA ASP A 104 0.35 18.67 0.92
C ASP A 104 -1.16 18.45 1.06
N ASP A 105 -1.89 18.41 -0.04
CA ASP A 105 -3.33 18.16 -0.12
C ASP A 105 -3.71 16.67 0.00
N VAL A 106 -2.73 15.75 -0.02
CA VAL A 106 -2.96 14.31 0.15
C VAL A 106 -2.76 13.92 1.61
N SER A 107 -3.76 13.31 2.23
CA SER A 107 -3.66 12.80 3.60
C SER A 107 -2.76 11.56 3.68
N PHE A 108 -2.18 11.30 4.87
CA PHE A 108 -1.40 10.08 5.09
C PHE A 108 -2.22 8.80 4.86
N ALA A 109 -3.51 8.81 5.18
CA ALA A 109 -4.38 7.66 4.96
C ALA A 109 -4.58 7.36 3.46
N GLN A 110 -4.81 8.40 2.64
CA GLN A 110 -4.90 8.25 1.18
C GLN A 110 -3.59 7.77 0.58
N ALA A 111 -2.46 8.37 1.00
CA ALA A 111 -1.14 7.98 0.53
C ALA A 111 -0.79 6.54 0.90
N ALA A 112 -1.06 6.11 2.15
CA ALA A 112 -0.77 4.76 2.63
C ALA A 112 -1.52 3.66 1.86
N ALA A 113 -2.70 3.94 1.33
CA ALA A 113 -3.50 2.98 0.57
C ALA A 113 -2.96 2.69 -0.84
N LEU A 114 -2.03 3.53 -1.33
CA LEU A 114 -1.61 3.51 -2.74
C LEU A 114 -0.53 2.47 -3.08
N PRO A 115 0.57 2.26 -2.30
CA PRO A 115 1.75 1.56 -2.81
C PRO A 115 1.48 0.13 -3.27
N VAL A 116 0.99 -0.75 -2.41
CA VAL A 116 0.76 -2.15 -2.79
C VAL A 116 -0.34 -2.26 -3.84
N ALA A 117 -1.50 -1.67 -3.60
CA ALA A 117 -2.65 -1.82 -4.47
C ALA A 117 -2.49 -1.04 -5.79
N GLY A 118 -2.08 0.23 -5.72
CA GLY A 118 -1.93 1.10 -6.88
C GLY A 118 -0.80 0.70 -7.80
N LEU A 119 0.40 0.35 -7.26
CA LEU A 119 1.51 -0.12 -8.08
C LEU A 119 1.21 -1.49 -8.71
N THR A 120 0.49 -2.38 -8.01
CA THR A 120 0.05 -3.66 -8.57
C THR A 120 -0.90 -3.43 -9.74
N ALA A 121 -1.89 -2.56 -9.59
CA ALA A 121 -2.83 -2.20 -10.64
C ALA A 121 -2.12 -1.58 -11.85
N LEU A 122 -1.23 -0.62 -11.61
CA LEU A 122 -0.46 0.03 -12.67
C LEU A 122 0.41 -0.95 -13.45
N ARG A 123 1.10 -1.85 -12.77
CA ARG A 123 1.94 -2.89 -13.40
C ARG A 123 1.10 -3.87 -14.21
N ALA A 124 -0.05 -4.31 -13.68
CA ALA A 124 -0.96 -5.19 -14.39
C ALA A 124 -1.48 -4.56 -15.69
N LEU A 125 -1.89 -3.29 -15.65
CA LEU A 125 -2.33 -2.57 -16.85
C LEU A 125 -1.19 -2.41 -17.88
N ARG A 126 0.01 -2.03 -17.42
CA ARG A 126 1.18 -1.89 -18.31
C ARG A 126 1.57 -3.20 -18.98
N SER A 127 1.42 -4.34 -18.30
CA SER A 127 1.69 -5.66 -18.89
C SER A 127 0.73 -6.00 -20.04
N GLY A 128 -0.48 -5.43 -20.06
CA GLY A 128 -1.45 -5.56 -21.14
C GLY A 128 -1.21 -4.64 -22.33
N GLY A 129 -0.21 -3.75 -22.26
CA GLY A 129 0.08 -2.74 -23.29
C GLY A 129 -0.83 -1.52 -23.20
N SER A 130 -0.95 -0.77 -24.30
CA SER A 130 -1.80 0.44 -24.33
C SER A 130 -3.28 0.07 -24.17
N VAL A 131 -3.96 0.75 -23.27
CA VAL A 131 -5.41 0.58 -23.01
C VAL A 131 -6.26 1.69 -23.66
N LEU A 132 -5.64 2.72 -24.26
CA LEU A 132 -6.33 3.83 -24.90
C LEU A 132 -7.31 3.34 -25.97
N GLY A 133 -8.58 3.73 -25.85
CA GLY A 133 -9.66 3.36 -26.75
C GLY A 133 -10.11 1.89 -26.69
N ARG A 134 -9.44 1.05 -25.89
CA ARG A 134 -9.78 -0.38 -25.74
C ARG A 134 -10.94 -0.63 -24.79
N GLN A 135 -11.59 -1.77 -24.96
CA GLN A 135 -12.50 -2.32 -23.94
C GLN A 135 -11.69 -3.14 -22.95
N VAL A 136 -11.81 -2.82 -21.66
CA VAL A 136 -11.08 -3.47 -20.58
C VAL A 136 -12.07 -4.01 -19.56
N LEU A 137 -12.04 -5.32 -19.35
CA LEU A 137 -12.80 -5.98 -18.28
C LEU A 137 -11.90 -6.13 -17.06
N ILE A 138 -12.36 -5.62 -15.91
CA ILE A 138 -11.65 -5.73 -14.64
C ILE A 138 -12.48 -6.55 -13.67
N THR A 139 -12.00 -7.73 -13.31
CA THR A 139 -12.62 -8.60 -12.31
C THR A 139 -12.19 -8.21 -10.89
N GLY A 140 -13.08 -8.37 -9.91
CA GLY A 140 -12.81 -7.96 -8.53
C GLY A 140 -12.62 -6.44 -8.38
N ALA A 141 -13.32 -5.66 -9.20
CA ALA A 141 -13.15 -4.21 -9.31
C ALA A 141 -13.45 -3.44 -8.01
N SER A 142 -14.23 -4.01 -7.09
CA SER A 142 -14.47 -3.44 -5.76
C SER A 142 -13.39 -3.77 -4.72
N GLY A 143 -12.37 -4.58 -5.08
CA GLY A 143 -11.21 -4.86 -4.23
C GLY A 143 -10.11 -3.80 -4.37
N GLY A 144 -9.13 -3.76 -3.47
CA GLY A 144 -8.07 -2.74 -3.47
C GLY A 144 -7.37 -2.57 -4.82
N VAL A 145 -6.81 -3.64 -5.40
CA VAL A 145 -6.12 -3.60 -6.71
C VAL A 145 -7.09 -3.28 -7.84
N GLY A 146 -8.28 -3.93 -7.86
CA GLY A 146 -9.28 -3.74 -8.91
C GLY A 146 -9.82 -2.31 -8.95
N HIS A 147 -10.01 -1.70 -7.79
CA HIS A 147 -10.47 -0.32 -7.67
C HIS A 147 -9.47 0.69 -8.29
N PHE A 148 -8.18 0.54 -8.00
CA PHE A 148 -7.13 1.34 -8.66
C PHE A 148 -7.01 1.02 -10.15
N ALA A 149 -7.11 -0.24 -10.54
CA ALA A 149 -7.02 -0.63 -11.94
C ALA A 149 -8.16 -0.02 -12.78
N ALA A 150 -9.38 0.01 -12.22
CA ALA A 150 -10.53 0.61 -12.87
C ALA A 150 -10.36 2.11 -13.10
N GLN A 151 -9.92 2.84 -12.09
CA GLN A 151 -9.62 4.28 -12.18
C GLN A 151 -8.51 4.57 -13.18
N LEU A 152 -7.38 3.86 -13.08
CA LEU A 152 -6.21 4.06 -13.95
C LEU A 152 -6.54 3.75 -15.42
N ALA A 153 -7.27 2.66 -15.68
CA ALA A 153 -7.68 2.31 -17.04
C ALA A 153 -8.66 3.35 -17.62
N HIS A 154 -9.62 3.81 -16.83
CA HIS A 154 -10.56 4.85 -17.24
C HIS A 154 -9.84 6.17 -17.53
N ALA A 155 -8.96 6.62 -16.64
CA ALA A 155 -8.14 7.81 -16.82
C ALA A 155 -7.20 7.72 -18.04
N ALA A 156 -6.77 6.50 -18.41
CA ALA A 156 -5.99 6.24 -19.62
C ALA A 156 -6.83 6.11 -20.90
N GLY A 157 -8.12 6.41 -20.85
CA GLY A 157 -9.02 6.44 -22.02
C GLY A 157 -9.58 5.07 -22.43
N ALA A 158 -9.55 4.08 -21.55
CA ALA A 158 -10.23 2.80 -21.81
C ALA A 158 -11.75 2.88 -21.58
N ARG A 159 -12.50 2.04 -22.28
CA ARG A 159 -13.88 1.72 -21.95
C ARG A 159 -13.90 0.58 -20.93
N VAL A 160 -14.01 0.92 -19.65
CA VAL A 160 -13.91 -0.05 -18.56
C VAL A 160 -15.27 -0.68 -18.27
N THR A 161 -15.29 -2.02 -18.15
CA THR A 161 -16.37 -2.79 -17.54
C THR A 161 -15.85 -3.42 -16.26
N ALA A 162 -16.43 -3.07 -15.12
CA ALA A 162 -16.04 -3.54 -13.81
C ALA A 162 -16.95 -4.69 -13.36
N LEU A 163 -16.38 -5.88 -13.16
CA LEU A 163 -17.07 -7.04 -12.61
C LEU A 163 -16.85 -7.09 -11.10
N VAL A 164 -17.94 -7.11 -10.34
CA VAL A 164 -17.93 -7.21 -8.88
C VAL A 164 -18.56 -8.51 -8.39
N SER A 165 -18.32 -8.90 -7.15
CA SER A 165 -18.77 -10.19 -6.59
C SER A 165 -20.24 -10.21 -6.16
N GLY A 166 -21.01 -9.16 -6.45
CA GLY A 166 -22.44 -9.10 -6.17
C GLY A 166 -23.01 -7.68 -6.18
N PRO A 167 -24.34 -7.56 -6.25
CA PRO A 167 -25.03 -6.26 -6.40
C PRO A 167 -24.66 -5.24 -5.31
N HIS A 168 -24.45 -5.69 -4.08
CA HIS A 168 -24.10 -4.83 -2.93
C HIS A 168 -22.74 -4.11 -3.08
N ARG A 169 -21.94 -4.48 -4.09
CA ARG A 169 -20.61 -3.86 -4.35
C ARG A 169 -20.59 -2.97 -5.60
N ILE A 170 -21.72 -2.87 -6.29
CA ILE A 170 -21.82 -2.08 -7.52
C ILE A 170 -21.59 -0.59 -7.23
N ASP A 171 -22.17 -0.07 -6.17
CA ASP A 171 -22.13 1.37 -5.87
C ASP A 171 -20.69 1.87 -5.65
N ALA A 172 -19.84 1.08 -4.99
CA ALA A 172 -18.45 1.42 -4.78
C ALA A 172 -17.64 1.64 -6.08
N VAL A 173 -18.11 1.11 -7.22
CA VAL A 173 -17.47 1.26 -8.53
C VAL A 173 -18.21 2.27 -9.40
N ARG A 174 -19.53 2.36 -9.25
CA ARG A 174 -20.37 3.33 -9.99
C ARG A 174 -19.99 4.78 -9.69
N GLU A 175 -19.60 5.08 -8.46
CA GLU A 175 -19.09 6.40 -8.05
C GLU A 175 -17.86 6.85 -8.86
N LEU A 176 -17.14 5.92 -9.49
CA LEU A 176 -16.01 6.20 -10.37
C LEU A 176 -16.45 6.56 -11.82
N GLY A 177 -17.73 6.64 -12.12
CA GLY A 177 -18.23 6.84 -13.48
C GLY A 177 -18.01 5.67 -14.44
N ILE A 178 -17.80 4.46 -13.91
CA ILE A 178 -17.44 3.25 -14.66
C ILE A 178 -18.64 2.31 -14.75
N ASN A 179 -18.86 1.70 -15.94
CA ASN A 179 -19.86 0.65 -16.10
C ASN A 179 -19.54 -0.55 -15.21
N SER A 180 -20.50 -1.00 -14.43
CA SER A 180 -20.33 -2.12 -13.50
C SER A 180 -21.40 -3.19 -13.70
N VAL A 181 -20.98 -4.44 -13.58
CA VAL A 181 -21.86 -5.62 -13.65
C VAL A 181 -21.57 -6.52 -12.43
N PRO A 182 -22.61 -7.19 -11.89
CA PRO A 182 -22.46 -8.10 -10.77
C PRO A 182 -21.82 -9.42 -11.17
#